data_841f84884f206f773669d9aa24a221ba
#
_entry.id   841f84884f206f773669d9aa24a221ba
#
_cell.length_a   1.000
_cell.length_b   1.000
_cell.length_c   1.000
_cell.angle_alpha   90.00
_cell.angle_beta   90.00
_cell.angle_gamma   90.00
#
_symmetry.space_group_name_H-M   'P 1'
#
loop_
_entity.id
_entity.type
_entity.pdbx_description
1 polymer ?
#
loop_
_entity_poly.entity_id
_entity_poly.type
_entity_poly.pdbx_seq_one_letter_code
_entity_poly.pdbx_strand_id
1 'polypeptide(L)'
;MKNWILLGASLAALAVVFGAFGSHTLKNRLSSEDLAIFETGVRYHMYHALGLILMGTLGFHYNSDVIQLPAILLTFGILIFSGSLYLLVLTGARWMGAITPIGGLSFIAGWIMLILKIRAI
;
A
#
# COMPACT_ATOMS: atom_id res chain seq x y z
N MET A 1 -5.03 4.28 17.79
CA MET A 1 -5.35 3.21 16.83
C MET A 1 -6.46 3.58 15.85
N LYS A 2 -7.38 4.40 16.30
CA LYS A 2 -8.40 4.98 15.41
C LYS A 2 -7.80 5.63 14.16
N ASN A 3 -6.68 6.33 14.29
CA ASN A 3 -6.06 7.02 13.16
C ASN A 3 -5.56 6.06 12.08
N TRP A 4 -5.08 4.87 12.44
CA TRP A 4 -4.69 3.87 11.45
C TRP A 4 -5.89 3.32 10.69
N ILE A 5 -7.03 3.17 11.35
CA ILE A 5 -8.28 2.77 10.71
C ILE A 5 -8.73 3.85 9.73
N LEU A 6 -8.70 5.12 10.14
CA LEU A 6 -9.09 6.23 9.28
C LEU A 6 -8.17 6.36 8.06
N LEU A 7 -6.87 6.25 8.27
CA LEU A 7 -5.90 6.29 7.17
C LEU A 7 -6.10 5.11 6.22
N GLY A 8 -6.24 3.90 6.77
CA GLY A 8 -6.46 2.70 5.97
C GLY A 8 -7.74 2.77 5.16
N ALA A 9 -8.84 3.22 5.78
CA ALA A 9 -10.13 3.37 5.08
C ALA A 9 -10.04 4.44 3.99
N SER A 10 -9.36 5.55 4.25
CA SER A 10 -9.14 6.61 3.25
C SER A 10 -8.33 6.09 2.07
N LEU A 11 -7.26 5.37 2.33
CA LEU A 11 -6.43 4.76 1.28
C LEU A 11 -7.18 3.67 0.52
N ALA A 12 -8.02 2.89 1.19
CA ALA A 12 -8.87 1.88 0.54
C ALA A 12 -9.90 2.53 -0.40
N ALA A 13 -10.53 3.62 0.03
CA ALA A 13 -11.44 4.38 -0.82
C ALA A 13 -10.71 4.90 -2.07
N LEU A 14 -9.51 5.43 -1.91
CA LEU A 14 -8.69 5.90 -3.02
C LEU A 14 -8.30 4.76 -3.96
N ALA A 15 -7.98 3.58 -3.41
CA ALA A 15 -7.66 2.40 -4.22
C ALA A 15 -8.87 1.94 -5.05
N VAL A 16 -10.09 2.04 -4.51
CA VAL A 16 -11.32 1.74 -5.27
C VAL A 16 -11.48 2.74 -6.41
N VAL A 17 -11.27 4.03 -6.16
CA VAL A 17 -11.34 5.05 -7.20
C VAL A 17 -10.35 4.74 -8.33
N PHE A 18 -9.11 4.44 -8.00
CA PHE A 18 -8.10 4.12 -9.01
C PHE A 18 -8.39 2.80 -9.72
N GLY A 19 -8.81 1.78 -8.97
CA GLY A 19 -9.08 0.47 -9.54
C GLY A 19 -10.32 0.44 -10.43
N ALA A 20 -11.43 1.04 -9.99
CA ALA A 20 -12.69 1.00 -10.72
C ALA A 20 -12.75 2.05 -11.82
N PHE A 21 -12.39 3.29 -11.51
CA PHE A 21 -12.54 4.41 -12.44
C PHE A 21 -11.25 4.69 -13.21
N GLY A 22 -10.09 4.61 -12.55
CA GLY A 22 -8.80 4.83 -13.18
C GLY A 22 -8.49 3.80 -14.26
N SER A 23 -8.63 2.52 -13.94
CA SER A 23 -8.40 1.44 -14.90
C SER A 23 -9.33 1.54 -16.11
N HIS A 24 -10.60 1.89 -15.90
CA HIS A 24 -11.55 2.06 -16.99
C HIS A 24 -11.13 3.21 -17.91
N THR A 25 -10.76 4.35 -17.33
CA THR A 25 -10.32 5.53 -18.10
C THR A 25 -9.02 5.27 -18.84
N LEU A 26 -8.07 4.55 -18.21
CA LEU A 26 -6.74 4.32 -18.77
C LEU A 26 -6.70 3.14 -19.76
N LYS A 27 -7.72 2.32 -19.81
CA LYS A 27 -7.77 1.12 -20.64
C LYS A 27 -7.44 1.39 -22.11
N ASN A 28 -7.89 2.52 -22.66
CA ASN A 28 -7.67 2.89 -24.04
C ASN A 28 -6.47 3.80 -24.25
N ARG A 29 -5.78 4.21 -23.18
CA ARG A 29 -4.65 5.15 -23.22
C ARG A 29 -3.32 4.50 -22.91
N LEU A 30 -3.33 3.37 -22.22
CA LEU A 30 -2.14 2.63 -21.83
C LEU A 30 -2.02 1.35 -22.64
N SER A 31 -0.79 0.91 -22.87
CA SER A 31 -0.53 -0.44 -23.37
C SER A 31 -1.07 -1.47 -22.37
N SER A 32 -1.27 -2.70 -22.81
CA SER A 32 -1.68 -3.79 -21.92
C SER A 32 -0.66 -4.02 -20.81
N GLU A 33 0.63 -3.85 -21.12
CA GLU A 33 1.71 -3.96 -20.14
C GLU A 33 1.62 -2.86 -19.07
N ASP A 34 1.46 -1.60 -19.47
CA ASP A 34 1.35 -0.48 -18.53
C ASP A 34 0.06 -0.56 -17.71
N LEU A 35 -1.03 -1.01 -18.30
CA LEU A 35 -2.26 -1.23 -17.56
C LEU A 35 -2.08 -2.30 -16.48
N ALA A 36 -1.36 -3.38 -16.78
CA ALA A 36 -1.04 -4.41 -15.79
C ALA A 36 -0.17 -3.86 -14.65
N ILE A 37 0.79 -2.98 -14.95
CA ILE A 37 1.61 -2.30 -13.94
C ILE A 37 0.73 -1.43 -13.04
N PHE A 38 -0.18 -0.66 -13.61
CA PHE A 38 -1.12 0.17 -12.86
C PHE A 38 -1.98 -0.68 -11.92
N GLU A 39 -2.54 -1.77 -12.43
CA GLU A 39 -3.37 -2.69 -11.66
C GLU A 39 -2.59 -3.36 -10.52
N THR A 40 -1.32 -3.67 -10.73
CA THR A 40 -0.44 -4.18 -9.66
C THR A 40 -0.31 -3.14 -8.55
N GLY A 41 -0.10 -1.87 -8.91
CA GLY A 41 -0.06 -0.78 -7.93
C GLY A 41 -1.34 -0.69 -7.11
N VAL A 42 -2.49 -0.78 -7.78
CA VAL A 42 -3.81 -0.73 -7.11
C VAL A 42 -4.01 -1.91 -6.16
N ARG A 43 -3.64 -3.12 -6.57
CA ARG A 43 -3.79 -4.32 -5.73
C ARG A 43 -2.98 -4.20 -4.43
N TYR A 44 -1.71 -3.85 -4.53
CA TYR A 44 -0.86 -3.72 -3.35
C TYR A 44 -1.27 -2.55 -2.48
N HIS A 45 -1.74 -1.46 -3.08
CA HIS A 45 -2.34 -0.34 -2.39
C HIS A 45 -3.54 -0.81 -1.55
N MET A 46 -4.47 -1.54 -2.16
CA MET A 46 -5.67 -2.03 -1.45
C MET A 46 -5.32 -3.05 -0.37
N TYR A 47 -4.45 -4.03 -0.65
CA TYR A 47 -4.06 -5.04 0.35
C TYR A 47 -3.54 -4.38 1.62
N HIS A 48 -2.70 -3.37 1.47
CA HIS A 48 -2.03 -2.73 2.60
C HIS A 48 -2.87 -1.62 3.24
N ALA A 49 -3.81 -1.02 2.49
CA ALA A 49 -4.84 -0.18 3.08
C ALA A 49 -5.72 -0.99 4.05
N LEU A 50 -6.14 -2.18 3.63
CA LEU A 50 -6.86 -3.12 4.51
C LEU A 50 -5.96 -3.58 5.66
N GLY A 51 -4.66 -3.78 5.39
CA GLY A 51 -3.67 -4.07 6.41
C GLY A 51 -3.60 -3.00 7.49
N LEU A 52 -3.68 -1.72 7.12
CA LEU A 52 -3.71 -0.61 8.08
C LEU A 52 -4.96 -0.62 8.95
N ILE A 53 -6.12 -0.94 8.36
CA ILE A 53 -7.36 -1.11 9.14
C ILE A 53 -7.19 -2.25 10.15
N LEU A 54 -6.58 -3.36 9.72
CA LEU A 54 -6.27 -4.48 10.60
C LEU A 54 -5.33 -4.05 11.74
N MET A 55 -4.24 -3.33 11.42
CA MET A 55 -3.31 -2.81 12.42
C MET A 55 -4.02 -1.94 13.44
N GLY A 56 -4.86 -1.01 12.97
CA GLY A 56 -5.63 -0.14 13.86
C GLY A 56 -6.59 -0.92 14.77
N THR A 57 -7.22 -1.96 14.22
CA THR A 57 -8.13 -2.83 14.97
C THR A 57 -7.38 -3.63 16.03
N LEU A 58 -6.24 -4.21 15.67
CA LEU A 58 -5.37 -4.91 16.61
C LEU A 58 -4.89 -4.00 17.73
N GLY A 59 -4.70 -2.72 17.45
CA GLY A 59 -4.25 -1.73 18.42
C GLY A 59 -5.23 -1.46 19.56
N PHE A 60 -6.48 -1.94 19.48
CA PHE A 60 -7.40 -1.92 20.60
C PHE A 60 -7.15 -3.07 21.60
N HIS A 61 -6.41 -4.09 21.19
CA HIS A 61 -6.11 -5.26 21.99
C HIS A 61 -4.65 -5.33 22.42
N TYR A 62 -3.75 -4.69 21.69
CA TYR A 62 -2.32 -4.70 21.95
C TYR A 62 -1.81 -3.29 22.19
N ASN A 63 -0.68 -3.18 22.87
CA ASN A 63 -0.05 -1.90 23.13
C ASN A 63 0.37 -1.23 21.81
N SER A 64 0.41 0.09 21.83
CA SER A 64 0.75 0.88 20.64
C SER A 64 2.14 0.58 20.06
N ASP A 65 3.10 0.21 20.92
CA ASP A 65 4.45 -0.14 20.48
C ASP A 65 4.49 -1.42 19.63
N VAL A 66 3.48 -2.27 19.73
CA VAL A 66 3.35 -3.47 18.88
C VAL A 66 2.93 -3.08 17.47
N ILE A 67 2.08 -2.07 17.34
CA ILE A 67 1.36 -1.74 16.10
C ILE A 67 2.01 -0.61 15.32
N GLN A 68 2.61 0.38 16.01
CA GLN A 68 3.07 1.62 15.35
C GLN A 68 4.07 1.39 14.23
N LEU A 69 5.15 0.66 14.50
CA LEU A 69 6.18 0.46 13.48
C LEU A 69 5.67 -0.36 12.30
N PRO A 70 4.97 -1.49 12.48
CA PRO A 70 4.35 -2.19 11.35
C PRO A 70 3.45 -1.29 10.51
N ALA A 71 2.58 -0.50 11.14
CA ALA A 71 1.66 0.39 10.42
C ALA A 71 2.41 1.47 9.63
N ILE A 72 3.46 2.06 10.21
CA ILE A 72 4.30 3.04 9.53
C ILE A 72 4.95 2.40 8.29
N LEU A 73 5.49 1.20 8.43
CA LEU A 73 6.14 0.49 7.32
C LEU A 73 5.16 0.15 6.19
N LEU A 74 3.93 -0.24 6.51
CA LEU A 74 2.90 -0.46 5.48
C LEU A 74 2.53 0.84 4.79
N THR A 75 2.42 1.94 5.52
CA THR A 75 2.11 3.25 4.95
C THR A 75 3.20 3.70 3.97
N PHE A 76 4.47 3.62 4.37
CA PHE A 76 5.60 3.90 3.49
C PHE A 76 5.59 2.99 2.26
N GLY A 77 5.28 1.71 2.46
CA GLY A 77 5.18 0.76 1.37
C GLY A 77 4.14 1.19 0.33
N ILE A 78 2.97 1.62 0.75
CA ILE A 78 1.92 2.11 -0.16
C ILE A 78 2.42 3.31 -0.96
N LEU A 79 2.98 4.30 -0.26
CA LEU A 79 3.45 5.53 -0.91
C LEU A 79 4.55 5.26 -1.93
N ILE A 80 5.52 4.42 -1.58
CA ILE A 80 6.68 4.16 -2.44
C ILE A 80 6.35 3.12 -3.51
N PHE A 81 5.79 1.98 -3.13
CA PHE A 81 5.49 0.90 -4.08
C PHE A 81 4.42 1.31 -5.07
N SER A 82 3.21 1.57 -4.58
CA SER A 82 2.08 1.91 -5.46
C SER A 82 2.25 3.29 -6.07
N GLY A 83 2.76 4.26 -5.31
CA GLY A 83 3.02 5.60 -5.80
C GLY A 83 4.02 5.61 -6.97
N SER A 84 5.11 4.83 -6.88
CA SER A 84 6.09 4.74 -7.96
C SER A 84 5.51 4.12 -9.23
N LEU A 85 4.65 3.10 -9.10
CA LEU A 85 3.99 2.48 -10.25
C LEU A 85 2.99 3.42 -10.90
N TYR A 86 2.23 4.19 -10.11
CA TYR A 86 1.32 5.20 -10.66
C TYR A 86 2.07 6.28 -11.43
N LEU A 87 3.15 6.79 -10.85
CA LEU A 87 3.97 7.80 -11.52
C LEU A 87 4.64 7.24 -12.78
N LEU A 88 5.09 5.99 -12.75
CA LEU A 88 5.69 5.34 -13.91
C LEU A 88 4.74 5.33 -15.10
N VAL A 89 3.52 4.87 -14.90
CA VAL A 89 2.55 4.75 -16.01
C VAL A 89 1.99 6.10 -16.45
N LEU A 90 1.84 7.06 -15.52
CA LEU A 90 1.28 8.36 -15.85
C LEU A 90 2.30 9.31 -16.49
N THR A 91 3.58 9.19 -16.13
CA THR A 91 4.65 10.08 -16.65
C THR A 91 5.55 9.40 -17.67
N GLY A 92 5.51 8.08 -17.77
CA GLY A 92 6.43 7.32 -18.61
C GLY A 92 7.85 7.21 -18.05
N ALA A 93 8.08 7.68 -16.83
CA ALA A 93 9.40 7.67 -16.19
C ALA A 93 9.77 6.26 -15.72
N ARG A 94 10.39 5.46 -16.59
CA ARG A 94 10.69 4.04 -16.34
C ARG A 94 11.65 3.81 -15.18
N TRP A 95 12.49 4.80 -14.83
CA TRP A 95 13.39 4.69 -13.68
C TRP A 95 12.64 4.57 -12.35
N MET A 96 11.38 5.00 -12.29
CA MET A 96 10.54 4.81 -11.10
C MET A 96 10.38 3.35 -10.72
N GLY A 97 10.48 2.43 -11.69
CA GLY A 97 10.48 0.99 -11.42
C GLY A 97 11.62 0.51 -10.54
N ALA A 98 12.73 1.28 -10.48
CA ALA A 98 13.84 0.97 -9.58
C ALA A 98 13.56 1.38 -8.12
N ILE A 99 12.60 2.28 -7.91
CA ILE A 99 12.17 2.72 -6.58
C ILE A 99 11.14 1.75 -5.99
N THR A 100 10.33 1.14 -6.83
CA THR A 100 9.25 0.22 -6.43
C THR A 100 9.71 -0.88 -5.46
N PRO A 101 10.85 -1.58 -5.68
CA PRO A 101 11.32 -2.60 -4.76
C PRO A 101 11.60 -2.10 -3.34
N ILE A 102 11.95 -0.84 -3.18
CA ILE A 102 12.15 -0.23 -1.84
C ILE A 102 10.82 -0.24 -1.09
N GLY A 103 9.72 0.11 -1.75
CA GLY A 103 8.38 0.02 -1.18
C GLY A 103 7.98 -1.41 -0.86
N GLY A 104 8.32 -2.36 -1.75
CA GLY A 104 8.10 -3.78 -1.52
C GLY A 104 8.81 -4.30 -0.28
N LEU A 105 10.07 -3.89 -0.08
CA LEU A 105 10.83 -4.23 1.13
C LEU A 105 10.18 -3.63 2.38
N SER A 106 9.63 -2.43 2.29
CA SER A 106 8.90 -1.81 3.39
C SER A 106 7.66 -2.62 3.77
N PHE A 107 6.91 -3.12 2.81
CA PHE A 107 5.78 -4.02 3.06
C PHE A 107 6.22 -5.28 3.80
N ILE A 108 7.24 -5.95 3.28
CA ILE A 108 7.77 -7.18 3.87
C ILE A 108 8.24 -6.91 5.31
N ALA A 109 9.00 -5.83 5.50
CA ALA A 109 9.47 -5.44 6.82
C ALA A 109 8.30 -5.17 7.79
N GLY A 110 7.24 -4.54 7.32
CA GLY A 110 6.06 -4.27 8.14
C GLY A 110 5.39 -5.55 8.64
N TRP A 111 5.18 -6.51 7.75
CA TRP A 111 4.58 -7.79 8.13
C TRP A 111 5.50 -8.61 9.05
N ILE A 112 6.79 -8.67 8.75
CA ILE A 112 7.76 -9.36 9.60
C ILE A 112 7.82 -8.70 10.98
N MET A 113 7.82 -7.37 11.03
CA MET A 113 7.85 -6.65 12.29
C MET A 113 6.62 -6.95 13.15
N LEU A 114 5.44 -7.05 12.53
CA LEU A 114 4.24 -7.45 13.24
C LEU A 114 4.39 -8.86 13.86
N ILE A 115 4.92 -9.80 13.08
CA ILE A 115 5.18 -11.16 13.56
C ILE A 115 6.09 -11.12 14.79
N LEU A 116 7.20 -10.39 14.69
CA LEU A 116 8.19 -10.32 15.76
C LEU A 116 7.62 -9.66 17.02
N LYS A 117 6.86 -8.59 16.84
CA LYS A 117 6.24 -7.85 17.95
C LYS A 117 5.19 -8.69 18.68
N ILE A 118 4.32 -9.38 17.92
CA ILE A 118 3.31 -10.28 18.51
C ILE A 118 3.98 -11.45 19.22
N ARG A 119 5.01 -12.03 18.60
CA ARG A 119 5.73 -13.17 19.19
C ARG A 119 6.41 -12.81 20.50
N ALA A 120 6.81 -11.56 20.67
CA ALA A 120 7.50 -11.10 21.88
C ALA A 120 6.58 -10.89 23.09
N ILE A 121 5.25 -10.95 22.89
CA ILE A 121 4.27 -10.87 23.97
C ILE A 121 4.12 -12.24 24.62
#